data_558a8173e1763ac3726f3e92ce48fe30
#
_entry.id   558a8173e1763ac3726f3e92ce48fe30
#
_cell.length_a   1.000
_cell.length_b   1.000
_cell.length_c   1.000
_cell.angle_alpha   90.00
_cell.angle_beta   90.00
_cell.angle_gamma   90.00
#
_symmetry.space_group_name_H-M   'P 1'
#
loop_
_entity.id
_entity.type
_entity.pdbx_description
1 polymer ?
#
loop_
_entity_poly.entity_id
_entity_poly.type
_entity_poly.pdbx_seq_one_letter_code
_entity_poly.pdbx_strand_id
1 'polypeptide(L)'
;MKIVKINNIKIGRGTKPFIIAEAGINHNGEIKKALVMVSIAKKAGADAIKFQTFKADQMVANSSLKYSYKSRGKQVTESQMDLFKRCQLTFDDFKKIKKKCNTEKIIFLSTP
;
A
#
# COMPACT_ATOMS: atom_id res chain seq x y z
N MET A 1 -15.25 17.00 -19.69
CA MET A 1 -14.60 15.92 -18.90
C MET A 1 -15.69 15.11 -18.24
N LYS A 2 -15.67 13.81 -18.44
CA LYS A 2 -16.64 12.92 -17.81
C LYS A 2 -16.36 12.79 -16.31
N ILE A 3 -17.42 12.78 -15.50
CA ILE A 3 -17.33 12.42 -14.08
C ILE A 3 -17.34 10.90 -13.99
N VAL A 4 -16.32 10.34 -13.32
CA VAL A 4 -16.27 8.91 -12.99
C VAL A 4 -16.69 8.68 -11.54
N LYS A 5 -17.04 7.46 -11.20
CA LYS A 5 -17.41 7.09 -9.84
C LYS A 5 -16.59 5.89 -9.38
N ILE A 6 -16.09 5.98 -8.17
CA ILE A 6 -15.56 4.83 -7.42
C ILE A 6 -16.47 4.65 -6.22
N ASN A 7 -17.18 3.54 -6.16
CA ASN A 7 -18.32 3.37 -5.25
C ASN A 7 -19.29 4.56 -5.39
N ASN A 8 -19.56 5.29 -4.33
CA ASN A 8 -20.44 6.46 -4.33
C ASN A 8 -19.71 7.79 -4.48
N ILE A 9 -18.39 7.79 -4.62
CA ILE A 9 -17.57 8.99 -4.70
C ILE A 9 -17.42 9.42 -6.15
N LYS A 10 -17.82 10.66 -6.45
CA LYS A 10 -17.66 11.26 -7.77
C LYS A 10 -16.28 11.86 -7.91
N ILE A 11 -15.63 11.60 -9.03
CA ILE A 11 -14.29 12.10 -9.37
C ILE A 11 -14.36 12.83 -10.71
N GLY A 12 -13.95 14.08 -10.74
CA GLY A 12 -13.95 14.87 -11.95
C GLY A 12 -13.97 16.37 -11.65
N ARG A 13 -14.08 17.15 -12.72
CA ARG A 13 -14.09 18.61 -12.60
C ARG A 13 -15.27 19.07 -11.72
N GLY A 14 -14.99 19.96 -10.76
CA GLY A 14 -15.98 20.51 -9.84
C GLY A 14 -16.36 19.60 -8.68
N THR A 15 -15.70 18.44 -8.53
CA THR A 15 -15.86 17.57 -7.36
C THR A 15 -14.71 17.77 -6.38
N LYS A 16 -14.89 17.32 -5.13
CA LYS A 16 -13.78 17.28 -4.18
C LYS A 16 -12.67 16.35 -4.69
N PRO A 17 -11.40 16.64 -4.42
CA PRO A 17 -10.31 15.72 -4.73
C PRO A 17 -10.54 14.36 -4.09
N PHE A 18 -10.24 13.29 -4.84
CA PHE A 18 -10.22 11.93 -4.32
C PHE A 18 -8.85 11.67 -3.70
N ILE A 19 -8.80 11.43 -2.41
CA ILE A 19 -7.56 11.31 -1.64
C ILE A 19 -7.21 9.84 -1.47
N ILE A 20 -6.05 9.45 -1.98
CA ILE A 20 -5.48 8.11 -1.84
C ILE A 20 -4.31 8.18 -0.85
N ALA A 21 -4.42 7.48 0.27
CA ALA A 21 -3.29 7.28 1.16
C ALA A 21 -2.38 6.17 0.60
N GLU A 22 -1.13 6.50 0.34
CA GLU A 22 -0.15 5.54 -0.20
C GLU A 22 0.51 4.78 0.95
N ALA A 23 0.05 3.57 1.21
CA ALA A 23 0.68 2.67 2.17
C ALA A 23 1.91 1.99 1.57
N GLY A 24 1.85 1.64 0.28
CA GLY A 24 2.95 1.00 -0.44
C GLY A 24 3.42 -0.25 0.28
N ILE A 25 4.69 -0.31 0.62
CA ILE A 25 5.34 -1.38 1.39
C ILE A 25 5.79 -0.92 2.78
N ASN A 26 5.30 0.23 3.25
CA ASN A 26 5.71 0.81 4.54
C ASN A 26 5.29 -0.02 5.77
N HIS A 27 4.45 -1.03 5.58
CA HIS A 27 4.13 -2.02 6.61
C HIS A 27 5.28 -2.99 6.91
N ASN A 28 6.35 -3.00 6.11
CA ASN A 28 7.54 -3.86 6.27
C ASN A 28 7.22 -5.37 6.34
N GLY A 29 6.18 -5.84 5.64
CA GLY A 29 5.73 -7.22 5.68
C GLY A 29 4.96 -7.61 6.95
N GLU A 30 4.64 -6.66 7.80
CA GLU A 30 3.91 -6.90 9.05
C GLU A 30 2.42 -6.61 8.88
N ILE A 31 1.60 -7.65 8.86
CA ILE A 31 0.15 -7.51 8.69
C ILE A 31 -0.48 -6.59 9.76
N LYS A 32 -0.02 -6.66 10.99
CA LYS A 32 -0.54 -5.79 12.05
C LYS A 32 -0.34 -4.31 11.74
N LYS A 33 0.82 -3.94 11.22
CA LYS A 33 1.10 -2.56 10.78
C LYS A 33 0.19 -2.16 9.62
N ALA A 34 0.03 -3.03 8.63
CA ALA A 34 -0.85 -2.76 7.50
C ALA A 34 -2.30 -2.48 7.95
N LEU A 35 -2.82 -3.26 8.89
CA LEU A 35 -4.17 -3.06 9.44
C LEU A 35 -4.30 -1.73 10.21
N VAL A 36 -3.28 -1.34 10.98
CA VAL A 36 -3.24 -0.04 11.67
C VAL A 36 -3.21 1.10 10.66
N MET A 37 -2.45 0.96 9.56
CA MET A 37 -2.39 1.96 8.49
C MET A 37 -3.77 2.21 7.87
N VAL A 38 -4.60 1.17 7.71
CA VAL A 38 -5.98 1.32 7.22
C VAL A 38 -6.79 2.24 8.14
N SER A 39 -6.74 2.01 9.45
CA SER A 39 -7.46 2.82 10.44
C SER A 39 -6.95 4.26 10.47
N ILE A 40 -5.64 4.45 10.38
CA ILE A 40 -5.02 5.79 10.36
C ILE A 40 -5.44 6.55 9.09
N ALA A 41 -5.38 5.91 7.92
CA ALA A 41 -5.79 6.52 6.66
C ALA A 41 -7.26 6.96 6.71
N LYS A 42 -8.15 6.11 7.22
CA LYS A 42 -9.56 6.45 7.40
C LYS A 42 -9.75 7.63 8.34
N LYS A 43 -9.09 7.61 9.49
CA LYS A 43 -9.16 8.68 10.49
C LYS A 43 -8.63 10.01 9.95
N ALA A 44 -7.61 9.97 9.09
CA ALA A 44 -7.05 11.15 8.43
C ALA A 44 -7.94 11.72 7.32
N GLY A 45 -9.02 11.04 6.94
CA GLY A 45 -9.97 11.50 5.92
C GLY A 45 -9.66 11.04 4.50
N ALA A 46 -8.79 10.05 4.31
CA ALA A 46 -8.55 9.48 2.98
C ALA A 46 -9.77 8.72 2.47
N ASP A 47 -10.00 8.80 1.16
CA ASP A 47 -11.08 8.06 0.48
C ASP A 47 -10.67 6.62 0.19
N ALA A 48 -9.38 6.40 -0.05
CA ALA A 48 -8.80 5.09 -0.33
C ALA A 48 -7.43 4.94 0.32
N ILE A 49 -7.03 3.70 0.53
CA ILE A 49 -5.65 3.33 0.88
C ILE A 49 -5.12 2.40 -0.18
N LYS A 50 -3.89 2.62 -0.65
CA LYS A 50 -3.26 1.85 -1.71
C LYS A 50 -2.02 1.12 -1.22
N PHE A 51 -2.01 -0.19 -1.45
CA PHE A 51 -0.90 -1.09 -1.17
C PHE A 51 -0.20 -1.52 -2.47
N GLN A 52 0.80 -2.34 -2.36
CA GLN A 52 1.46 -3.00 -3.49
C GLN A 52 1.34 -4.51 -3.33
N THR A 53 0.87 -5.18 -4.38
CA THR A 53 0.74 -6.64 -4.43
C THR A 53 1.82 -7.19 -5.35
N PHE A 54 2.73 -7.99 -4.82
CA PHE A 54 3.84 -8.54 -5.58
C PHE A 54 4.35 -9.85 -4.99
N LYS A 55 5.07 -10.59 -5.82
CA LYS A 55 5.96 -11.67 -5.40
C LYS A 55 7.39 -11.25 -5.72
N ALA A 56 8.24 -11.23 -4.70
CA ALA A 56 9.58 -10.69 -4.81
C ALA A 56 10.42 -11.38 -5.91
N ASP A 57 10.30 -12.69 -6.03
CA ASP A 57 10.98 -13.51 -7.03
C ASP A 57 10.54 -13.21 -8.48
N GLN A 58 9.32 -12.71 -8.66
CA GLN A 58 8.79 -12.31 -9.96
C GLN A 58 9.05 -10.84 -10.30
N MET A 59 9.33 -10.02 -9.29
CA MET A 59 9.50 -8.58 -9.43
C MET A 59 10.95 -8.18 -9.71
N VAL A 60 11.92 -8.94 -9.22
CA VAL A 60 13.34 -8.61 -9.30
C VAL A 60 14.02 -9.50 -10.33
N ALA A 61 14.47 -8.88 -11.43
CA ALA A 61 15.17 -9.60 -12.51
C ALA A 61 16.62 -9.94 -12.16
N ASN A 62 17.27 -9.12 -11.33
CA ASN A 62 18.68 -9.29 -10.94
C ASN A 62 18.83 -9.20 -9.42
N SER A 63 19.10 -10.34 -8.79
CA SER A 63 19.25 -10.43 -7.33
C SER A 63 20.49 -9.72 -6.78
N SER A 64 21.43 -9.31 -7.63
CA SER A 64 22.64 -8.57 -7.21
C SER A 64 22.40 -7.07 -7.03
N LEU A 65 21.29 -6.53 -7.52
CA LEU A 65 20.93 -5.12 -7.33
C LEU A 65 20.72 -4.81 -5.86
N LYS A 66 21.30 -3.69 -5.41
CA LYS A 66 21.23 -3.24 -4.02
C LYS A 66 20.63 -1.86 -3.92
N TYR A 67 19.92 -1.61 -2.83
CA TYR A 67 19.46 -0.29 -2.41
C TYR A 67 20.21 0.18 -1.19
N SER A 68 20.55 1.47 -1.18
CA SER A 68 21.06 2.16 0.00
C SER A 68 20.07 3.24 0.41
N TYR A 69 19.67 3.26 1.66
CA TYR A 69 18.74 4.23 2.21
C TYR A 69 19.01 4.50 3.68
N LYS A 70 18.46 5.57 4.20
CA LYS A 70 18.54 5.88 5.64
C LYS A 70 17.30 5.35 6.35
N SER A 71 17.52 4.60 7.42
CA SER A 71 16.47 4.14 8.31
C SER A 71 16.85 4.45 9.75
N ARG A 72 16.01 5.20 10.44
CA ARG A 72 16.25 5.63 11.83
C ARG A 72 17.63 6.29 12.02
N GLY A 73 18.05 7.13 11.07
CA GLY A 73 19.33 7.83 11.08
C GLY A 73 20.55 7.00 10.69
N LYS A 74 20.39 5.71 10.38
CA LYS A 74 21.46 4.82 9.94
C LYS A 74 21.37 4.55 8.44
N GLN A 75 22.54 4.47 7.79
CA GLN A 75 22.66 4.00 6.42
C GLN A 75 22.43 2.48 6.38
N VAL A 76 21.48 2.04 5.56
CA VAL A 76 21.20 0.62 5.32
C VAL A 76 21.42 0.31 3.86
N THR A 77 22.15 -0.77 3.57
CA THR A 77 22.31 -1.31 2.21
C THR A 77 21.85 -2.75 2.21
N GLU A 78 20.87 -3.06 1.37
CA GLU A 78 20.37 -4.43 1.20
C GLU A 78 20.10 -4.72 -0.28
N SER A 79 20.05 -6.00 -0.66
CA SER A 79 19.65 -6.37 -2.00
C SER A 79 18.18 -6.03 -2.22
N GLN A 80 17.84 -5.69 -3.47
CA GLN A 80 16.46 -5.44 -3.88
C GLN A 80 15.56 -6.65 -3.59
N MET A 81 16.09 -7.86 -3.84
CA MET A 81 15.38 -9.09 -3.57
C MET A 81 15.05 -9.26 -2.08
N ASP A 82 16.02 -9.02 -1.20
CA ASP A 82 15.82 -9.14 0.26
C ASP A 82 14.83 -8.11 0.76
N LEU A 83 14.91 -6.87 0.29
CA LEU A 83 13.95 -5.82 0.61
C LEU A 83 12.51 -6.25 0.25
N PHE A 84 12.29 -6.70 -0.98
CA PHE A 84 10.96 -7.10 -1.42
C PHE A 84 10.46 -8.38 -0.74
N LYS A 85 11.33 -9.38 -0.51
CA LYS A 85 10.95 -10.57 0.27
C LYS A 85 10.50 -10.21 1.68
N ARG A 86 11.22 -9.31 2.34
CA ARG A 86 10.89 -8.83 3.69
C ARG A 86 9.56 -8.06 3.73
N CYS A 87 9.26 -7.31 2.68
CA CYS A 87 8.06 -6.47 2.60
C CYS A 87 6.87 -7.19 1.94
N GLN A 88 7.03 -8.42 1.47
CA GLN A 88 5.96 -9.16 0.82
C GLN A 88 4.89 -9.58 1.82
N LEU A 89 3.63 -9.35 1.47
CA LEU A 89 2.47 -9.88 2.17
C LEU A 89 1.90 -11.08 1.44
N THR A 90 1.28 -11.99 2.18
CA THR A 90 0.59 -13.14 1.62
C THR A 90 -0.77 -12.76 1.06
N PHE A 91 -1.35 -13.64 0.23
CA PHE A 91 -2.72 -13.44 -0.26
C PHE A 91 -3.73 -13.40 0.90
N ASP A 92 -3.55 -14.21 1.94
CA ASP A 92 -4.41 -14.17 3.13
C ASP A 92 -4.27 -12.86 3.90
N ASP A 93 -3.08 -12.28 3.95
CA ASP A 93 -2.87 -10.95 4.52
C ASP A 93 -3.68 -9.89 3.76
N PHE A 94 -3.66 -9.93 2.42
CA PHE A 94 -4.47 -9.02 1.60
C PHE A 94 -5.98 -9.21 1.81
N LYS A 95 -6.45 -10.43 2.02
CA LYS A 95 -7.85 -10.67 2.41
C LYS A 95 -8.20 -9.99 3.72
N LYS A 96 -7.32 -10.07 4.72
CA LYS A 96 -7.49 -9.39 6.02
C LYS A 96 -7.52 -7.87 5.85
N ILE A 97 -6.62 -7.32 5.04
CA ILE A 97 -6.59 -5.89 4.74
C ILE A 97 -7.89 -5.45 4.05
N LYS A 98 -8.33 -6.19 3.04
CA LYS A 98 -9.59 -5.89 2.34
C LYS A 98 -10.78 -5.91 3.29
N LYS A 99 -10.86 -6.91 4.17
CA LYS A 99 -11.91 -7.00 5.18
C LYS A 99 -11.87 -5.81 6.14
N LYS A 100 -10.68 -5.42 6.58
CA LYS A 100 -10.49 -4.23 7.44
C LYS A 100 -10.95 -2.96 6.73
N CYS A 101 -10.61 -2.79 5.45
CA CYS A 101 -11.05 -1.65 4.66
C CYS A 101 -12.58 -1.61 4.55
N ASN A 102 -13.23 -2.74 4.33
CA ASN A 102 -14.69 -2.82 4.29
C ASN A 102 -15.32 -2.43 5.64
N THR A 103 -14.76 -2.91 6.75
CA THR A 103 -15.22 -2.57 8.11
C THR A 103 -15.06 -1.08 8.39
N GLU A 104 -13.94 -0.50 8.05
CA GLU A 104 -13.63 0.93 8.26
C GLU A 104 -14.28 1.85 7.20
N LYS A 105 -14.90 1.28 6.18
CA LYS A 105 -15.53 2.01 5.07
C LYS A 105 -14.55 2.92 4.31
N ILE A 106 -13.37 2.40 4.04
CA ILE A 106 -12.36 3.01 3.17
C ILE A 106 -12.11 2.11 1.95
N ILE A 107 -11.86 2.71 0.80
CA ILE A 107 -11.65 1.96 -0.44
C ILE A 107 -10.25 1.33 -0.42
N PHE A 108 -10.19 0.02 -0.71
CA PHE A 108 -8.94 -0.70 -0.90
C PHE A 108 -8.47 -0.59 -2.34
N LEU A 109 -7.22 -0.18 -2.53
CA LEU A 109 -6.52 -0.19 -3.82
C LEU A 109 -5.20 -0.92 -3.69
N SER A 110 -4.75 -1.50 -4.78
CA SER A 110 -3.41 -2.09 -4.86
C SER A 110 -2.85 -1.95 -6.27
N THR A 111 -1.56 -1.65 -6.37
CA THR A 111 -0.81 -1.80 -7.63
C THR A 111 -0.31 -3.23 -7.72
N PRO A 112 -0.48 -3.87 -8.90
CA PRO A 112 0.04 -5.21 -9.13
C PRO A 112 1.55 -5.21 -9.35
#